data_ae996cc964b0ea848860aace71fbef9a
#
_entry.id   ae996cc964b0ea848860aace71fbef9a
#
_cell.length_a   1.000
_cell.length_b   1.000
_cell.length_c   1.000
_cell.angle_alpha   90.00
_cell.angle_beta   90.00
_cell.angle_gamma   90.00
#
_symmetry.space_group_name_H-M   'P 1'
#
loop_
_entity.id
_entity.type
_entity.pdbx_description
1 polymer ?
#
loop_
_entity_poly.entity_id
_entity_poly.type
_entity_poly.pdbx_seq_one_letter_code
_entity_poly.pdbx_strand_id
1 'polypeptide(L)'
;MKSIAAGLVVLCSALIASAQQPTPGNLIEQRMPLTEAAVAFDADGAPALEATLRTTALNGAPDAPITNIRMVVRNRSRIAYAFVSGSVTFYDAAGIRCGEGVFKADVLAADESFEADSPGLRIRCEAVSWRIVATNLLPRRSP
;
A
#
# COMPACT_ATOMS: atom_id res chain seq x y z
N MET A 1 -75.59 4.04 -10.42
CA MET A 1 -74.38 4.90 -10.39
C MET A 1 -73.25 4.13 -9.87
N LYS A 2 -72.28 3.80 -10.69
CA LYS A 2 -71.15 2.93 -10.36
C LYS A 2 -69.87 3.76 -10.15
N SER A 3 -69.40 3.86 -8.94
CA SER A 3 -68.09 4.50 -8.63
C SER A 3 -66.95 3.47 -8.76
N ILE A 4 -66.03 3.75 -9.66
CA ILE A 4 -64.81 2.97 -9.85
C ILE A 4 -63.71 3.69 -9.09
N ALA A 5 -63.21 3.05 -8.01
CA ALA A 5 -62.02 3.49 -7.30
C ALA A 5 -60.79 2.90 -7.98
N ALA A 6 -59.97 3.77 -8.56
CA ALA A 6 -58.67 3.39 -9.12
C ALA A 6 -57.60 3.37 -8.00
N GLY A 7 -57.13 2.18 -7.68
CA GLY A 7 -56.01 2.00 -6.74
C GLY A 7 -54.66 2.24 -7.43
N LEU A 8 -53.93 3.23 -6.95
CA LEU A 8 -52.59 3.56 -7.41
C LEU A 8 -51.58 2.63 -6.66
N VAL A 9 -51.04 1.65 -7.37
CA VAL A 9 -49.94 0.83 -6.85
C VAL A 9 -48.62 1.54 -7.11
N VAL A 10 -48.02 2.06 -6.05
CA VAL A 10 -46.65 2.62 -6.09
C VAL A 10 -45.67 1.46 -5.94
N LEU A 11 -44.99 1.09 -7.02
CA LEU A 11 -43.84 0.19 -6.97
C LEU A 11 -42.62 0.95 -6.47
N CYS A 12 -42.23 0.76 -5.22
CA CYS A 12 -40.94 1.16 -4.72
C CYS A 12 -39.86 0.21 -5.25
N SER A 13 -39.13 0.60 -6.30
CA SER A 13 -37.94 -0.10 -6.74
C SER A 13 -36.79 0.25 -5.80
N ALA A 14 -36.45 -0.67 -4.89
CA ALA A 14 -35.24 -0.57 -4.06
C ALA A 14 -34.02 -0.82 -4.94
N LEU A 15 -33.27 0.23 -5.24
CA LEU A 15 -31.94 0.14 -5.83
C LEU A 15 -31.00 -0.42 -4.76
N ILE A 16 -30.71 -1.72 -4.84
CA ILE A 16 -29.64 -2.35 -4.05
C ILE A 16 -28.33 -1.91 -4.69
N ALA A 17 -27.69 -0.91 -4.11
CA ALA A 17 -26.31 -0.56 -4.44
C ALA A 17 -25.44 -1.73 -3.96
N SER A 18 -24.99 -2.59 -4.89
CA SER A 18 -23.99 -3.60 -4.62
C SER A 18 -22.67 -2.89 -4.34
N ALA A 19 -22.28 -2.78 -3.07
CA ALA A 19 -20.94 -2.38 -2.70
C ALA A 19 -20.00 -3.46 -3.24
N GLN A 20 -19.24 -3.16 -4.29
CA GLN A 20 -18.18 -4.04 -4.79
C GLN A 20 -17.09 -4.09 -3.72
N GLN A 21 -16.96 -5.25 -3.06
CA GLN A 21 -15.79 -5.54 -2.24
C GLN A 21 -14.54 -5.52 -3.13
N PRO A 22 -13.47 -4.79 -2.75
CA PRO A 22 -12.24 -4.82 -3.52
C PRO A 22 -11.72 -6.26 -3.57
N THR A 23 -11.46 -6.74 -4.78
CA THR A 23 -10.84 -8.05 -5.00
C THR A 23 -9.45 -8.07 -4.38
N PRO A 24 -9.01 -9.14 -3.68
CA PRO A 24 -7.69 -9.20 -3.04
C PRO A 24 -6.50 -8.84 -3.95
N GLY A 25 -6.60 -9.08 -5.26
CA GLY A 25 -5.57 -8.69 -6.23
C GLY A 25 -5.35 -7.18 -6.39
N ASN A 26 -6.33 -6.33 -6.05
CA ASN A 26 -6.19 -4.88 -6.12
C ASN A 26 -5.43 -4.28 -4.92
N LEU A 27 -5.31 -5.00 -3.82
CA LEU A 27 -4.63 -4.51 -2.61
C LEU A 27 -3.10 -4.50 -2.77
N ILE A 28 -2.55 -5.40 -3.59
CA ILE A 28 -1.10 -5.55 -3.80
C ILE A 28 -0.54 -4.41 -4.68
N GLU A 29 -1.38 -3.77 -5.49
CA GLU A 29 -0.96 -2.72 -6.44
C GLU A 29 -1.32 -1.30 -6.01
N GLN A 30 -1.70 -1.10 -4.75
CA GLN A 30 -2.11 0.22 -4.29
C GLN A 30 -0.92 1.19 -4.29
N ARG A 31 -0.97 2.16 -5.19
CA ARG A 31 -0.03 3.28 -5.26
C ARG A 31 -0.57 4.44 -4.44
N MET A 32 0.30 5.03 -3.65
CA MET A 32 -0.05 6.14 -2.77
C MET A 32 0.72 7.40 -3.17
N PRO A 33 0.16 8.60 -2.97
CA PRO A 33 0.94 9.83 -3.02
C PRO A 33 2.13 9.75 -2.05
N LEU A 34 3.24 10.45 -2.35
CA LEU A 34 4.45 10.40 -1.51
C LEU A 34 4.21 10.86 -0.06
N THR A 35 3.19 11.68 0.18
CA THR A 35 2.81 12.21 1.49
C THR A 35 1.95 11.25 2.32
N GLU A 36 1.48 10.18 1.71
CA GLU A 36 0.62 9.19 2.36
C GLU A 36 1.37 7.88 2.63
N ALA A 37 0.94 7.19 3.68
CA ALA A 37 1.50 5.88 4.01
C ALA A 37 1.14 4.83 2.97
N ALA A 38 2.11 4.01 2.59
CA ALA A 38 1.91 2.84 1.75
C ALA A 38 1.80 1.58 2.62
N VAL A 39 0.93 0.65 2.22
CA VAL A 39 0.66 -0.58 2.98
C VAL A 39 1.03 -1.79 2.12
N ALA A 40 1.78 -2.71 2.73
CA ALA A 40 2.03 -4.04 2.19
C ALA A 40 1.17 -5.08 2.90
N PHE A 41 0.68 -6.03 2.13
CA PHE A 41 -0.23 -7.08 2.60
C PHE A 41 0.50 -8.42 2.67
N ASP A 42 0.03 -9.29 3.57
CA ASP A 42 0.46 -10.67 3.62
C ASP A 42 -0.23 -11.52 2.52
N ALA A 43 0.08 -12.81 2.50
CA ALA A 43 -0.48 -13.74 1.52
C ALA A 43 -2.01 -13.90 1.61
N ASP A 44 -2.59 -13.59 2.76
CA ASP A 44 -4.05 -13.65 3.00
C ASP A 44 -4.76 -12.33 2.70
N GLY A 45 -3.99 -11.30 2.29
CA GLY A 45 -4.51 -9.97 1.98
C GLY A 45 -4.74 -9.09 3.22
N ALA A 46 -4.20 -9.46 4.38
CA ALA A 46 -4.25 -8.63 5.57
C ALA A 46 -3.08 -7.62 5.60
N PRO A 47 -3.28 -6.38 6.10
CA PRO A 47 -2.20 -5.41 6.26
C PRO A 47 -1.10 -5.96 7.16
N ALA A 48 0.11 -6.06 6.63
CA ALA A 48 1.27 -6.58 7.36
C ALA A 48 2.27 -5.48 7.73
N LEU A 49 2.64 -4.64 6.77
CA LEU A 49 3.58 -3.54 6.96
C LEU A 49 2.96 -2.24 6.46
N GLU A 50 3.28 -1.15 7.13
CA GLU A 50 2.98 0.21 6.69
C GLU A 50 4.26 1.02 6.65
N ALA A 51 4.49 1.76 5.58
CA ALA A 51 5.65 2.62 5.45
C ALA A 51 5.26 4.06 5.21
N THR A 52 6.06 4.98 5.76
CA THR A 52 5.94 6.42 5.58
C THR A 52 7.28 6.99 5.18
N LEU A 53 7.31 7.81 4.13
CA LEU A 53 8.53 8.49 3.69
C LEU A 53 8.87 9.65 4.64
N ARG A 54 10.16 9.78 4.98
CA ARG A 54 10.69 10.93 5.72
C ARG A 54 10.89 12.14 4.81
N THR A 55 11.17 11.91 3.53
CA THR A 55 11.35 12.94 2.52
C THR A 55 10.38 12.69 1.38
N THR A 56 9.55 13.68 1.07
CA THR A 56 8.50 13.57 0.05
C THR A 56 8.84 14.35 -1.23
N ALA A 57 9.91 15.15 -1.23
CA ALA A 57 10.43 15.82 -2.42
C ALA A 57 11.50 14.93 -3.08
N LEU A 58 11.07 14.05 -3.97
CA LEU A 58 11.93 13.07 -4.64
C LEU A 58 12.08 13.42 -6.14
N ASN A 59 12.90 14.44 -6.41
CA ASN A 59 13.15 14.96 -7.76
C ASN A 59 14.47 14.39 -8.30
N GLY A 60 14.43 13.19 -8.83
CA GLY A 60 15.55 12.56 -9.51
C GLY A 60 15.56 12.85 -11.01
N ALA A 61 16.69 12.58 -11.64
CA ALA A 61 16.87 12.63 -13.09
C ALA A 61 17.75 11.46 -13.57
N PRO A 62 17.75 11.11 -14.86
CA PRO A 62 18.57 10.01 -15.38
C PRO A 62 20.07 10.18 -15.12
N ASP A 63 20.58 11.43 -15.17
CA ASP A 63 21.97 11.80 -14.93
C ASP A 63 22.26 12.17 -13.46
N ALA A 64 21.23 12.41 -12.67
CA ALA A 64 21.31 12.72 -11.24
C ALA A 64 20.25 11.96 -10.44
N PRO A 65 20.32 10.63 -10.38
CA PRO A 65 19.32 9.84 -9.67
C PRO A 65 19.42 10.05 -8.16
N ILE A 66 18.26 9.98 -7.48
CA ILE A 66 18.22 9.87 -6.02
C ILE A 66 18.60 8.42 -5.66
N THR A 67 19.62 8.26 -4.84
CA THR A 67 20.19 6.96 -4.46
C THR A 67 19.93 6.58 -3.01
N ASN A 68 19.32 7.45 -2.23
CA ASN A 68 18.97 7.17 -0.84
C ASN A 68 17.62 7.80 -0.49
N ILE A 69 16.81 7.04 0.21
CA ILE A 69 15.59 7.49 0.88
C ILE A 69 15.61 7.05 2.33
N ARG A 70 14.87 7.75 3.15
CA ARG A 70 14.58 7.34 4.53
C ARG A 70 13.10 7.14 4.67
N MET A 71 12.71 5.97 5.17
CA MET A 71 11.33 5.66 5.45
C MET A 71 11.21 4.97 6.81
N VAL A 72 10.08 5.14 7.46
CA VAL A 72 9.72 4.41 8.67
C VAL A 72 8.78 3.29 8.27
N VAL A 73 9.12 2.05 8.62
CA VAL A 73 8.29 0.88 8.38
C VAL A 73 7.78 0.36 9.71
N ARG A 74 6.47 0.14 9.79
CA ARG A 74 5.78 -0.36 10.98
C ARG A 74 5.17 -1.72 10.72
N ASN A 75 5.29 -2.62 11.67
CA ASN A 75 4.54 -3.86 11.68
C ASN A 75 3.07 -3.58 12.05
N ARG A 76 2.17 -3.71 11.10
CA ARG A 76 0.72 -3.52 11.29
C ARG A 76 0.00 -4.79 11.72
N SER A 77 0.69 -5.93 11.68
CA SER A 77 0.12 -7.21 12.09
C SER A 77 0.14 -7.36 13.61
N ARG A 78 -0.60 -8.34 14.12
CA ARG A 78 -0.62 -8.69 15.53
C ARG A 78 0.45 -9.70 15.93
N ILE A 79 1.27 -10.14 14.98
CA ILE A 79 2.33 -11.12 15.21
C ILE A 79 3.69 -10.48 15.06
N ALA A 80 4.66 -11.01 15.79
CA ALA A 80 6.06 -10.65 15.59
C ALA A 80 6.65 -11.44 14.42
N TYR A 81 7.52 -10.78 13.66
CA TYR A 81 8.29 -11.40 12.60
C TYR A 81 9.73 -11.65 13.05
N ALA A 82 10.30 -12.80 12.68
CA ALA A 82 11.71 -13.07 12.82
C ALA A 82 12.53 -12.36 11.74
N PHE A 83 11.92 -12.17 10.57
CA PHE A 83 12.53 -11.47 9.45
C PHE A 83 11.42 -10.88 8.55
N VAL A 84 11.65 -9.67 8.06
CA VAL A 84 10.83 -9.04 7.02
C VAL A 84 11.73 -8.52 5.91
N SER A 85 11.28 -8.64 4.68
CA SER A 85 11.87 -7.93 3.54
C SER A 85 10.78 -7.49 2.57
N GLY A 86 11.08 -6.46 1.82
CA GLY A 86 10.16 -5.93 0.84
C GLY A 86 10.86 -5.08 -0.21
N SER A 87 10.08 -4.67 -1.19
CA SER A 87 10.49 -3.71 -2.20
C SER A 87 9.71 -2.41 -2.06
N VAL A 88 10.37 -1.32 -2.39
CA VAL A 88 9.76 0.00 -2.56
C VAL A 88 9.88 0.40 -4.02
N THR A 89 8.81 0.93 -4.59
CA THR A 89 8.75 1.31 -6.00
C THR A 89 8.17 2.70 -6.14
N PHE A 90 8.77 3.51 -7.01
CA PHE A 90 8.37 4.89 -7.29
C PHE A 90 7.92 5.05 -8.72
N TYR A 91 6.96 5.95 -8.93
CA TYR A 91 6.33 6.21 -10.22
C TYR A 91 6.27 7.70 -10.49
N ASP A 92 6.42 8.06 -11.76
CA ASP A 92 6.24 9.42 -12.25
C ASP A 92 4.76 9.80 -12.43
N ALA A 93 4.50 11.02 -12.88
CA ALA A 93 3.14 11.52 -13.13
C ALA A 93 2.39 10.74 -14.21
N ALA A 94 3.09 10.06 -15.12
CA ALA A 94 2.49 9.19 -16.13
C ALA A 94 2.23 7.76 -15.61
N GLY A 95 2.57 7.49 -14.34
CA GLY A 95 2.43 6.17 -13.72
C GLY A 95 3.50 5.17 -14.16
N ILE A 96 4.60 5.65 -14.75
CA ILE A 96 5.71 4.82 -15.18
C ILE A 96 6.66 4.62 -14.01
N ARG A 97 7.07 3.36 -13.79
CA ARG A 97 8.08 3.03 -12.77
C ARG A 97 9.41 3.67 -13.11
N CYS A 98 9.95 4.45 -12.19
CA CYS A 98 11.19 5.19 -12.39
C CYS A 98 12.16 5.10 -11.22
N GLY A 99 11.85 4.31 -10.21
CA GLY A 99 12.73 4.02 -9.09
C GLY A 99 12.29 2.79 -8.33
N GLU A 100 13.26 2.03 -7.85
CA GLU A 100 12.99 0.88 -6.98
C GLU A 100 14.15 0.63 -6.03
N GLY A 101 13.85 0.03 -4.89
CA GLY A 101 14.82 -0.38 -3.89
C GLY A 101 14.25 -1.50 -3.03
N VAL A 102 15.05 -1.97 -2.09
CA VAL A 102 14.68 -3.02 -1.16
C VAL A 102 14.84 -2.55 0.29
N PHE A 103 14.10 -3.14 1.19
CA PHE A 103 14.27 -2.95 2.62
C PHE A 103 14.17 -4.29 3.35
N LYS A 104 14.78 -4.38 4.52
CA LYS A 104 14.73 -5.56 5.38
C LYS A 104 14.92 -5.18 6.84
N ALA A 105 14.42 -6.03 7.72
CA ALA A 105 14.71 -6.00 9.15
C ALA A 105 14.70 -7.41 9.72
N ASP A 106 15.61 -7.64 10.67
CA ASP A 106 15.59 -8.80 11.54
C ASP A 106 14.77 -8.47 12.79
N VAL A 107 13.98 -9.40 13.25
CA VAL A 107 13.18 -9.33 14.48
C VAL A 107 12.37 -8.04 14.58
N LEU A 108 11.14 -8.11 14.16
CA LEU A 108 10.19 -6.99 14.24
C LEU A 108 8.99 -7.40 15.08
N ALA A 109 8.85 -6.81 16.27
CA ALA A 109 7.71 -7.08 17.14
C ALA A 109 6.40 -6.55 16.54
N ALA A 110 5.27 -7.04 17.03
CA ALA A 110 3.97 -6.47 16.67
C ALA A 110 3.95 -4.98 17.06
N ASP A 111 3.43 -4.14 16.17
CA ASP A 111 3.33 -2.68 16.34
C ASP A 111 4.67 -1.93 16.36
N GLU A 112 5.80 -2.61 16.28
CA GLU A 112 7.13 -2.00 16.25
C GLU A 112 7.37 -1.30 14.91
N SER A 113 8.10 -0.19 14.99
CA SER A 113 8.56 0.57 13.82
C SER A 113 10.08 0.61 13.77
N PHE A 114 10.63 0.61 12.57
CA PHE A 114 12.06 0.84 12.34
C PHE A 114 12.27 1.83 11.20
N GLU A 115 13.38 2.55 11.23
CA GLU A 115 13.81 3.38 10.12
C GLU A 115 14.57 2.53 9.12
N ALA A 116 14.09 2.46 7.90
CA ALA A 116 14.67 1.68 6.82
C ALA A 116 15.43 2.56 5.85
N ASP A 117 16.64 2.13 5.55
CA ASP A 117 17.35 2.54 4.33
C ASP A 117 16.92 1.65 3.17
N SER A 118 17.13 2.12 1.96
CA SER A 118 16.86 1.33 0.76
C SER A 118 18.13 1.24 -0.10
N PRO A 119 19.02 0.30 0.23
CA PRO A 119 20.25 0.12 -0.53
C PRO A 119 19.96 -0.25 -1.98
N GLY A 120 20.75 0.31 -2.90
CA GLY A 120 20.57 0.09 -4.34
C GLY A 120 19.44 0.88 -4.99
N LEU A 121 18.77 1.74 -4.22
CA LEU A 121 17.74 2.62 -4.76
C LEU A 121 18.30 3.54 -5.84
N ARG A 122 17.53 3.71 -6.91
CA ARG A 122 17.77 4.72 -7.95
C ARG A 122 16.44 5.27 -8.45
N ILE A 123 16.12 6.51 -8.09
CA ILE A 123 14.96 7.22 -8.61
C ILE A 123 15.46 8.19 -9.70
N ARG A 124 15.03 7.94 -10.94
CA ARG A 124 15.49 8.66 -12.14
C ARG A 124 14.49 9.68 -12.68
N CYS A 125 13.47 9.99 -11.91
CA CYS A 125 12.40 10.90 -12.29
C CYS A 125 11.97 11.76 -11.12
N GLU A 126 11.11 12.73 -11.39
CA GLU A 126 10.28 13.35 -10.36
C GLU A 126 9.19 12.35 -9.95
N ALA A 127 9.37 11.71 -8.79
CA ALA A 127 8.43 10.74 -8.30
C ALA A 127 7.21 11.44 -7.68
N VAL A 128 6.01 10.97 -8.00
CA VAL A 128 4.74 11.50 -7.48
C VAL A 128 3.94 10.49 -6.69
N SER A 129 4.20 9.20 -6.90
CA SER A 129 3.55 8.11 -6.17
C SER A 129 4.50 6.97 -5.91
N TRP A 130 4.14 6.14 -4.94
CA TRP A 130 4.95 5.02 -4.51
C TRP A 130 4.10 3.88 -3.98
N ARG A 131 4.72 2.72 -3.83
CA ARG A 131 4.15 1.58 -3.13
C ARG A 131 5.24 0.76 -2.45
N ILE A 132 4.83 -0.04 -1.48
CA ILE A 132 5.65 -1.11 -0.92
C ILE A 132 4.99 -2.46 -1.14
N VAL A 133 5.81 -3.49 -1.27
CA VAL A 133 5.37 -4.89 -1.37
C VAL A 133 6.22 -5.70 -0.41
N ALA A 134 5.60 -6.48 0.46
CA ALA A 134 6.30 -7.46 1.28
C ALA A 134 6.70 -8.65 0.40
N THR A 135 7.99 -8.98 0.37
CA THR A 135 8.53 -10.12 -0.38
C THR A 135 8.77 -11.32 0.52
N ASN A 136 9.04 -11.08 1.81
CA ASN A 136 9.20 -12.13 2.79
C ASN A 136 8.70 -11.65 4.16
N LEU A 137 7.80 -12.41 4.75
CA LEU A 137 7.27 -12.20 6.09
C LEU A 137 7.41 -13.50 6.85
N LEU A 138 8.50 -13.66 7.60
CA LEU A 138 8.78 -14.85 8.39
C LEU A 138 8.27 -14.65 9.83
N PRO A 139 7.17 -15.30 10.23
CA PRO A 139 6.67 -15.18 11.60
C PRO A 139 7.70 -15.69 12.63
N ARG A 140 7.79 -14.99 13.75
CA ARG A 140 8.56 -15.46 14.88
C ARG A 140 7.79 -16.58 15.57
N ARG A 141 8.38 -17.77 15.66
CA ARG A 141 7.81 -18.86 16.45
C ARG A 141 7.99 -18.54 17.93
N SER A 142 6.89 -18.62 18.69
CA SER A 142 7.01 -18.65 20.15
C SER A 142 7.73 -19.92 20.57
N PRO A 143 8.60 -19.86 21.58
CA PRO A 143 9.26 -21.05 22.11
C PRO A 143 8.24 -22.02 22.73
#